data_aa4a20c5ed4a455cfa2970f46964bcd5
#
_entry.id   aa4a20c5ed4a455cfa2970f46964bcd5
#
_cell.length_a   1.000
_cell.length_b   1.000
_cell.length_c   1.000
_cell.angle_alpha   90.00
_cell.angle_beta   90.00
_cell.angle_gamma   90.00
#
_symmetry.space_group_name_H-M   'P 1'
#
loop_
_entity.id
_entity.type
_entity.pdbx_description
1 polymer ?
#
loop_
_entity_poly.entity_id
_entity_poly.type
_entity_poly.pdbx_seq_one_letter_code
_entity_poly.pdbx_strand_id
1 'polypeptide(L)'
;MGILIISLVINCFTEIYNASVVFPVLGTLVVGGILVFSALFNRIAPFLQLHWIDLMVGAGITCMIVDYLLGNSDLWQLGCLCVLILYCILRLIRKINYVVIYIGVMLAAFSLATIGYLQLFKILPSGNSHFSITGYYHNPAVYAGVMSLLLCVIVGFIIYTFRYSFYRKIRNISYCLCVFCFPVFICADSRAAWVALIVSVCWGILRIYRLQIRMLYKSYLPVMLVLLFALGLLASYGLYKYRPDSVDGRMLIGKVGLEMIKNKPLTGFGAGGFAANYMYYQARYLKEKGTEREKYLAGSTHLAFNEPLRLLVEYGIAGLLIYVVLIYYILQSRRNHLIIRLSQMLLMAILIWGLFAYPNRVFPIILFTVLALALLVRLDKVKRKKILLTSRCFVVIKVTFLFLVLLLGNGISNLLPDYHQLYLLTHSSPNTMSEKVLGEYNKLEHRMTDKIGFYYHYCLTLNRYRKDELQKEKLTFLTSRFPSPTVFMLKGDVHKRLKEFIEAEESYKMAHWMMPTLQTPRGKLAFLYQETGRKQEALLLANELLTEKVKVYGFATHDLHLKLKEIFSEQLTKSLIKKK
;
A
#
# COMPACT_ATOMS: atom_id res chain seq x y z
N MET A 1 -6.69 -20.73 17.52
CA MET A 1 -7.71 -19.65 17.52
C MET A 1 -7.27 -18.44 18.35
N GLY A 2 -6.87 -18.55 19.64
CA GLY A 2 -6.33 -17.43 20.41
C GLY A 2 -5.17 -16.71 19.71
N ILE A 3 -4.38 -17.42 18.98
CA ILE A 3 -3.23 -16.95 18.23
C ILE A 3 -3.63 -16.19 16.97
N LEU A 4 -4.75 -16.56 16.32
CA LEU A 4 -5.32 -15.76 15.24
C LEU A 4 -5.77 -14.38 15.75
N ILE A 5 -6.27 -14.32 16.99
CA ILE A 5 -6.60 -13.06 17.68
C ILE A 5 -5.33 -12.24 17.91
N ILE A 6 -4.29 -12.85 18.48
CA ILE A 6 -2.99 -12.21 18.72
C ILE A 6 -2.41 -11.70 17.40
N SER A 7 -2.51 -12.47 16.31
CA SER A 7 -2.08 -12.05 14.97
C SER A 7 -2.85 -10.85 14.43
N LEU A 8 -4.18 -10.88 14.54
CA LEU A 8 -5.00 -9.75 14.11
C LEU A 8 -4.65 -8.49 14.90
N VAL A 9 -4.45 -8.63 16.21
CA VAL A 9 -4.02 -7.54 17.09
C VAL A 9 -2.62 -7.08 16.73
N ILE A 10 -1.62 -7.97 16.69
CA ILE A 10 -0.22 -7.64 16.36
C ILE A 10 -0.13 -7.00 14.98
N ASN A 11 -0.82 -7.53 13.97
CA ASN A 11 -0.79 -6.94 12.62
C ASN A 11 -1.44 -5.55 12.53
N CYS A 12 -2.24 -5.14 13.52
CA CYS A 12 -2.69 -3.76 13.65
C CYS A 12 -1.63 -2.85 14.31
N PHE A 13 -0.60 -3.40 14.97
CA PHE A 13 0.41 -2.67 15.75
C PHE A 13 1.74 -2.39 15.01
N THR A 14 1.93 -2.75 13.78
CA THR A 14 3.25 -3.09 13.25
C THR A 14 3.92 -2.09 12.31
N GLU A 15 3.47 -0.86 12.21
CA GLU A 15 4.17 0.18 11.40
C GLU A 15 4.94 1.24 12.21
N ILE A 16 5.20 1.04 13.51
CA ILE A 16 5.78 2.10 14.40
C ILE A 16 7.22 2.48 14.07
N TYR A 17 7.99 1.59 13.50
CA TYR A 17 9.41 1.85 13.26
C TYR A 17 9.76 1.50 11.83
N ASN A 18 9.92 2.30 10.89
CA ASN A 18 10.47 2.03 9.54
C ASN A 18 10.75 0.54 9.19
N ALA A 19 10.48 -0.34 10.14
CA ALA A 19 10.37 -1.78 10.10
C ALA A 19 8.96 -2.22 9.68
N SER A 20 8.31 -1.40 8.83
CA SER A 20 6.92 -1.56 8.37
C SER A 20 6.59 -2.93 7.78
N VAL A 21 7.59 -3.74 7.53
CA VAL A 21 7.48 -5.08 6.97
C VAL A 21 7.88 -6.15 7.99
N VAL A 22 8.83 -5.89 8.89
CA VAL A 22 9.43 -6.92 9.75
C VAL A 22 8.44 -7.43 10.80
N PHE A 23 7.76 -6.55 11.54
CA PHE A 23 6.87 -6.96 12.62
C PHE A 23 5.56 -7.60 12.16
N PRO A 24 4.85 -7.11 11.09
CA PRO A 24 3.70 -7.82 10.55
C PRO A 24 4.05 -9.22 10.10
N VAL A 25 5.20 -9.36 9.47
CA VAL A 25 5.69 -10.63 8.97
C VAL A 25 6.03 -11.54 10.13
N LEU A 26 6.77 -11.10 11.13
CA LEU A 26 7.08 -11.90 12.32
C LEU A 26 5.82 -12.32 13.08
N GLY A 27 4.89 -11.40 13.31
CA GLY A 27 3.61 -11.73 13.94
C GLY A 27 2.84 -12.78 13.15
N THR A 28 2.78 -12.64 11.82
CA THR A 28 2.09 -13.60 10.95
C THR A 28 2.82 -14.95 10.90
N LEU A 29 4.14 -14.95 10.97
CA LEU A 29 4.95 -16.17 10.97
C LEU A 29 4.84 -16.95 12.26
N VAL A 30 4.90 -16.27 13.41
CA VAL A 30 4.64 -16.90 14.72
C VAL A 30 3.24 -17.50 14.71
N VAL A 31 2.26 -16.77 14.22
CA VAL A 31 0.88 -17.25 14.12
C VAL A 31 0.72 -18.35 13.06
N GLY A 32 1.32 -18.20 11.90
CA GLY A 32 1.36 -19.24 10.88
C GLY A 32 1.98 -20.53 11.43
N GLY A 33 3.14 -20.41 12.10
CA GLY A 33 3.82 -21.53 12.75
C GLY A 33 2.94 -22.24 13.79
N ILE A 34 2.29 -21.49 14.66
CA ILE A 34 1.42 -22.08 15.70
C ILE A 34 0.11 -22.62 15.10
N LEU A 35 -0.45 -22.00 14.06
CA LEU A 35 -1.60 -22.55 13.36
C LEU A 35 -1.24 -23.84 12.61
N VAL A 36 -0.06 -23.94 12.02
CA VAL A 36 0.43 -25.16 11.41
C VAL A 36 0.69 -26.23 12.47
N PHE A 37 1.34 -25.88 13.58
CA PHE A 37 1.48 -26.78 14.71
C PHE A 37 0.11 -27.26 15.21
N SER A 38 -0.84 -26.35 15.41
CA SER A 38 -2.22 -26.68 15.72
C SER A 38 -2.90 -27.57 14.68
N ALA A 39 -2.65 -27.38 13.39
CA ALA A 39 -3.19 -28.20 12.30
C ALA A 39 -2.58 -29.61 12.29
N LEU A 40 -1.33 -29.78 12.71
CA LEU A 40 -0.70 -31.09 12.86
C LEU A 40 -1.42 -31.95 13.91
N PHE A 41 -1.95 -31.33 14.98
CA PHE A 41 -2.67 -32.02 16.07
C PHE A 41 -4.18 -32.03 15.89
N ASN A 42 -4.76 -31.13 15.06
CA ASN A 42 -6.19 -31.10 14.79
C ASN A 42 -6.61 -32.12 13.72
N ARG A 43 -7.85 -32.61 13.84
CA ARG A 43 -8.44 -33.47 12.80
C ARG A 43 -8.70 -32.65 11.53
N ILE A 44 -8.06 -33.04 10.42
CA ILE A 44 -8.32 -32.50 9.08
C ILE A 44 -9.71 -32.97 8.62
N ALA A 45 -10.38 -32.16 7.82
CA ALA A 45 -11.67 -32.55 7.25
C ALA A 45 -11.50 -33.75 6.32
N PRO A 46 -12.36 -34.79 6.42
CA PRO A 46 -12.22 -36.00 5.61
C PRO A 46 -12.52 -35.78 4.12
N PHE A 47 -13.12 -34.65 3.79
CA PHE A 47 -13.47 -34.28 2.42
C PHE A 47 -12.99 -32.87 2.12
N LEU A 48 -12.36 -32.69 0.97
CA LEU A 48 -12.03 -31.40 0.38
C LEU A 48 -12.94 -31.14 -0.82
N GLN A 49 -13.56 -29.98 -0.86
CA GLN A 49 -14.28 -29.47 -2.02
C GLN A 49 -13.41 -28.45 -2.72
N LEU A 50 -12.72 -28.84 -3.80
CA LEU A 50 -11.87 -27.93 -4.55
C LEU A 50 -12.69 -26.81 -5.20
N HIS A 51 -12.14 -25.61 -5.10
CA HIS A 51 -12.63 -24.40 -5.71
C HIS A 51 -11.53 -23.80 -6.62
N TRP A 52 -11.90 -23.09 -7.67
CA TRP A 52 -10.92 -22.44 -8.54
C TRP A 52 -10.00 -21.45 -7.78
N ILE A 53 -10.50 -20.83 -6.70
CA ILE A 53 -9.68 -19.99 -5.81
C ILE A 53 -8.61 -20.84 -5.10
N ASP A 54 -8.89 -22.08 -4.72
CA ASP A 54 -7.88 -22.97 -4.12
C ASP A 54 -6.73 -23.23 -5.10
N LEU A 55 -7.03 -23.34 -6.41
CA LEU A 55 -6.02 -23.49 -7.45
C LEU A 55 -5.19 -22.22 -7.63
N MET A 56 -5.83 -21.05 -7.62
CA MET A 56 -5.11 -19.76 -7.70
C MET A 56 -4.19 -19.55 -6.48
N VAL A 57 -4.66 -19.87 -5.27
CA VAL A 57 -3.84 -19.83 -4.06
C VAL A 57 -2.67 -20.82 -4.16
N GLY A 58 -2.91 -22.03 -4.62
CA GLY A 58 -1.86 -23.03 -4.86
C GLY A 58 -0.80 -22.53 -5.83
N ALA A 59 -1.21 -21.95 -6.97
CA ALA A 59 -0.30 -21.36 -7.94
C ALA A 59 0.51 -20.21 -7.31
N GLY A 60 -0.14 -19.33 -6.54
CA GLY A 60 0.55 -18.25 -5.83
C GLY A 60 1.60 -18.75 -4.83
N ILE A 61 1.28 -19.79 -4.06
CA ILE A 61 2.23 -20.44 -3.15
C ILE A 61 3.41 -21.01 -3.94
N THR A 62 3.16 -21.70 -5.05
CA THR A 62 4.21 -22.28 -5.89
C THR A 62 5.14 -21.20 -6.44
N CYS A 63 4.60 -20.12 -7.00
CA CYS A 63 5.40 -18.99 -7.49
C CYS A 63 6.28 -18.39 -6.38
N MET A 64 5.71 -18.16 -5.18
CA MET A 64 6.48 -17.59 -4.07
C MET A 64 7.57 -18.53 -3.54
N ILE A 65 7.35 -19.85 -3.59
CA ILE A 65 8.38 -20.83 -3.24
C ILE A 65 9.51 -20.81 -4.28
N VAL A 66 9.16 -20.75 -5.57
CA VAL A 66 10.16 -20.62 -6.65
C VAL A 66 10.98 -19.36 -6.49
N ASP A 67 10.36 -18.20 -6.24
CA ASP A 67 11.06 -16.94 -5.99
C ASP A 67 11.99 -17.05 -4.78
N TYR A 68 11.56 -17.74 -3.71
CA TYR A 68 12.40 -17.99 -2.55
C TYR A 68 13.63 -18.84 -2.89
N LEU A 69 13.44 -19.93 -3.63
CA LEU A 69 14.53 -20.83 -4.03
C LEU A 69 15.54 -20.16 -4.97
N LEU A 70 15.08 -19.18 -5.76
CA LEU A 70 15.91 -18.36 -6.65
C LEU A 70 16.60 -17.19 -5.93
N GLY A 71 16.40 -17.03 -4.62
CA GLY A 71 17.00 -15.95 -3.82
C GLY A 71 16.33 -14.58 -4.00
N ASN A 72 15.21 -14.50 -4.74
CA ASN A 72 14.52 -13.23 -5.04
C ASN A 72 13.53 -12.79 -3.97
N SER A 73 13.31 -13.60 -2.93
CA SER A 73 12.33 -13.30 -1.89
C SER A 73 12.76 -12.20 -0.94
N ASP A 74 11.78 -11.44 -0.46
CA ASP A 74 11.91 -10.50 0.65
C ASP A 74 10.97 -10.86 1.81
N LEU A 75 11.10 -10.12 2.91
CA LEU A 75 10.24 -10.32 4.08
C LEU A 75 8.75 -10.12 3.77
N TRP A 76 8.40 -9.21 2.86
CA TRP A 76 7.02 -8.99 2.43
C TRP A 76 6.45 -10.21 1.71
N GLN A 77 7.20 -10.80 0.79
CA GLN A 77 6.80 -12.02 0.08
C GLN A 77 6.65 -13.21 1.02
N LEU A 78 7.56 -13.36 1.99
CA LEU A 78 7.43 -14.39 3.02
C LEU A 78 6.17 -14.19 3.88
N GLY A 79 5.85 -12.94 4.22
CA GLY A 79 4.60 -12.60 4.90
C GLY A 79 3.37 -12.97 4.08
N CYS A 80 3.35 -12.64 2.79
CA CYS A 80 2.27 -13.04 1.87
C CYS A 80 2.15 -14.56 1.75
N LEU A 81 3.27 -15.29 1.68
CA LEU A 81 3.28 -16.74 1.67
C LEU A 81 2.63 -17.31 2.94
N CYS A 82 2.95 -16.76 4.12
CA CYS A 82 2.28 -17.14 5.38
C CYS A 82 0.78 -16.95 5.34
N VAL A 83 0.31 -15.83 4.79
CA VAL A 83 -1.12 -15.54 4.68
C VAL A 83 -1.81 -16.54 3.72
N LEU A 84 -1.16 -16.92 2.62
CA LEU A 84 -1.69 -17.95 1.72
C LEU A 84 -1.71 -19.35 2.37
N ILE A 85 -0.71 -19.67 3.20
CA ILE A 85 -0.70 -20.90 4.00
C ILE A 85 -1.86 -20.89 5.01
N LEU A 86 -2.14 -19.75 5.63
CA LEU A 86 -3.31 -19.58 6.52
C LEU A 86 -4.62 -19.86 5.78
N TYR A 87 -4.76 -19.43 4.51
CA TYR A 87 -5.90 -19.82 3.68
C TYR A 87 -6.06 -21.33 3.61
N CYS A 88 -4.99 -22.04 3.26
CA CYS A 88 -5.02 -23.52 3.15
C CYS A 88 -5.40 -24.18 4.48
N ILE A 89 -4.87 -23.69 5.61
CA ILE A 89 -5.21 -24.20 6.95
C ILE A 89 -6.71 -24.00 7.22
N LEU A 90 -7.25 -22.83 6.98
CA LEU A 90 -8.67 -22.54 7.18
C LEU A 90 -9.59 -23.38 6.29
N ARG A 91 -9.12 -23.78 5.09
CA ARG A 91 -9.83 -24.69 4.21
C ARG A 91 -9.85 -26.14 4.72
N LEU A 92 -8.78 -26.57 5.37
CA LEU A 92 -8.55 -27.97 5.76
C LEU A 92 -8.99 -28.30 7.19
N ILE A 93 -8.97 -27.37 8.13
CA ILE A 93 -9.39 -27.59 9.53
C ILE A 93 -10.87 -28.01 9.58
N ARG A 94 -11.17 -29.09 10.35
CA ARG A 94 -12.53 -29.64 10.46
C ARG A 94 -13.52 -28.68 11.11
N LYS A 95 -13.15 -28.03 12.23
CA LYS A 95 -14.02 -27.12 13.00
C LYS A 95 -13.35 -25.76 13.18
N ILE A 96 -14.07 -24.68 12.90
CA ILE A 96 -13.65 -23.31 13.15
C ILE A 96 -14.63 -22.69 14.14
N ASN A 97 -14.09 -22.10 15.20
CA ASN A 97 -14.89 -21.31 16.12
C ASN A 97 -14.96 -19.84 15.62
N TYR A 98 -16.05 -19.51 14.97
CA TYR A 98 -16.27 -18.18 14.39
C TYR A 98 -16.43 -17.07 15.43
N VAL A 99 -16.87 -17.41 16.66
CA VAL A 99 -16.98 -16.43 17.74
C VAL A 99 -15.59 -15.93 18.12
N VAL A 100 -14.61 -16.82 18.18
CA VAL A 100 -13.23 -16.45 18.49
C VAL A 100 -12.63 -15.55 17.41
N ILE A 101 -12.93 -15.79 16.10
CA ILE A 101 -12.51 -14.89 15.02
C ILE A 101 -13.14 -13.51 15.21
N TYR A 102 -14.44 -13.46 15.53
CA TYR A 102 -15.14 -12.20 15.75
C TYR A 102 -14.60 -11.43 16.96
N ILE A 103 -14.30 -12.10 18.08
CA ILE A 103 -13.64 -11.48 19.23
C ILE A 103 -12.28 -10.89 18.81
N GLY A 104 -11.51 -11.58 17.98
CA GLY A 104 -10.26 -11.05 17.44
C GLY A 104 -10.43 -9.75 16.65
N VAL A 105 -11.47 -9.66 15.83
CA VAL A 105 -11.83 -8.43 15.10
C VAL A 105 -12.19 -7.31 16.07
N MET A 106 -12.95 -7.61 17.14
CA MET A 106 -13.32 -6.63 18.16
C MET A 106 -12.10 -6.10 18.93
N LEU A 107 -11.18 -6.98 19.33
CA LEU A 107 -9.94 -6.61 20.00
C LEU A 107 -9.03 -5.77 19.10
N ALA A 108 -8.93 -6.11 17.82
CA ALA A 108 -8.17 -5.33 16.85
C ALA A 108 -8.77 -3.92 16.66
N ALA A 109 -10.10 -3.81 16.59
CA ALA A 109 -10.78 -2.51 16.52
C ALA A 109 -10.58 -1.68 17.78
N PHE A 110 -10.69 -2.29 18.95
CA PHE A 110 -10.46 -1.63 20.24
C PHE A 110 -9.04 -1.09 20.37
N SER A 111 -8.03 -1.92 20.09
CA SER A 111 -6.63 -1.50 20.18
C SER A 111 -6.28 -0.42 19.17
N LEU A 112 -6.76 -0.52 17.92
CA LEU A 112 -6.51 0.50 16.90
C LEU A 112 -7.19 1.83 17.28
N ALA A 113 -8.41 1.80 17.83
CA ALA A 113 -9.09 2.99 18.32
C ALA A 113 -8.38 3.62 19.52
N THR A 114 -7.93 2.81 20.48
CA THR A 114 -7.18 3.28 21.66
C THR A 114 -5.93 4.06 21.23
N ILE A 115 -5.17 3.54 20.27
CA ILE A 115 -4.00 4.25 19.74
C ILE A 115 -4.40 5.55 19.06
N GLY A 116 -5.49 5.54 18.29
CA GLY A 116 -6.03 6.75 17.69
C GLY A 116 -6.34 7.82 18.74
N TYR A 117 -6.93 7.46 19.87
CA TYR A 117 -7.16 8.39 20.98
C TYR A 117 -5.87 8.86 21.64
N LEU A 118 -4.91 7.97 21.90
CA LEU A 118 -3.62 8.35 22.48
C LEU A 118 -2.86 9.35 21.60
N GLN A 119 -2.98 9.21 20.29
CA GLN A 119 -2.41 10.18 19.33
C GLN A 119 -3.21 11.47 19.28
N LEU A 120 -4.55 11.39 19.29
CA LEU A 120 -5.42 12.59 19.32
C LEU A 120 -5.15 13.47 20.54
N PHE A 121 -4.96 12.84 21.71
CA PHE A 121 -4.60 13.53 22.96
C PHE A 121 -3.11 13.85 23.09
N LYS A 122 -2.30 13.60 22.03
CA LYS A 122 -0.84 13.86 22.00
C LYS A 122 -0.05 13.10 23.09
N ILE A 123 -0.57 12.00 23.62
CA ILE A 123 0.13 11.11 24.55
C ILE A 123 1.15 10.25 23.78
N LEU A 124 0.79 9.82 22.55
CA LEU A 124 1.70 9.16 21.62
C LEU A 124 1.93 10.05 20.39
N PRO A 125 3.14 10.03 19.82
CA PRO A 125 3.39 10.69 18.55
C PRO A 125 2.65 9.99 17.42
N SER A 126 2.20 10.74 16.41
CA SER A 126 1.73 10.14 15.16
C SER A 126 2.92 9.68 14.32
N GLY A 127 2.72 8.71 13.45
CA GLY A 127 3.75 8.24 12.51
C GLY A 127 4.15 9.27 11.44
N ASN A 128 3.42 10.39 11.36
CA ASN A 128 3.71 11.50 10.46
C ASN A 128 3.25 12.81 11.11
N SER A 129 4.19 13.72 11.33
CA SER A 129 3.98 15.01 12.04
C SER A 129 2.93 15.92 11.39
N HIS A 130 2.61 15.72 10.12
CA HIS A 130 1.57 16.49 9.42
C HIS A 130 0.14 16.07 9.77
N PHE A 131 -0.04 14.94 10.46
CA PHE A 131 -1.35 14.39 10.79
C PHE A 131 -1.47 14.07 12.28
N SER A 132 -2.62 14.38 12.86
CA SER A 132 -2.90 14.12 14.27
C SER A 132 -3.07 12.64 14.58
N ILE A 133 -3.67 11.88 13.66
CA ILE A 133 -3.94 10.44 13.81
C ILE A 133 -3.45 9.69 12.59
N THR A 134 -2.58 8.72 12.81
CA THR A 134 -2.12 7.78 11.79
C THR A 134 -2.18 6.32 12.28
N GLY A 135 -2.47 6.10 13.56
CA GLY A 135 -2.26 4.81 14.21
C GLY A 135 -0.78 4.44 14.17
N TYR A 136 -0.50 3.21 13.80
CA TYR A 136 0.87 2.74 13.54
C TYR A 136 1.32 2.96 12.09
N TYR A 137 0.48 3.58 11.26
CA TYR A 137 0.74 3.81 9.84
C TYR A 137 1.29 5.23 9.63
N HIS A 138 2.06 5.44 8.57
CA HIS A 138 2.50 6.80 8.19
C HIS A 138 1.40 7.63 7.52
N ASN A 139 0.26 6.99 7.18
CA ASN A 139 -0.81 7.62 6.41
C ASN A 139 -2.16 7.44 7.13
N PRO A 140 -2.87 8.52 7.47
CA PRO A 140 -4.19 8.46 8.09
C PRO A 140 -5.22 7.73 7.22
N ALA A 141 -5.08 7.75 5.88
CA ALA A 141 -5.97 7.03 4.99
C ALA A 141 -5.85 5.50 5.15
N VAL A 142 -4.66 4.99 5.47
CA VAL A 142 -4.45 3.55 5.75
C VAL A 142 -5.08 3.19 7.10
N TYR A 143 -4.84 4.00 8.14
CA TYR A 143 -5.47 3.84 9.45
C TYR A 143 -6.99 3.75 9.33
N ALA A 144 -7.60 4.75 8.69
CA ALA A 144 -9.04 4.78 8.47
C ALA A 144 -9.51 3.62 7.57
N GLY A 145 -8.73 3.23 6.58
CA GLY A 145 -9.01 2.06 5.73
C GLY A 145 -9.15 0.79 6.57
N VAL A 146 -8.15 0.47 7.39
CA VAL A 146 -8.20 -0.71 8.28
C VAL A 146 -9.36 -0.61 9.28
N MET A 147 -9.57 0.58 9.90
CA MET A 147 -10.67 0.82 10.82
C MET A 147 -12.04 0.61 10.13
N SER A 148 -12.21 1.08 8.90
CA SER A 148 -13.46 0.89 8.13
C SER A 148 -13.78 -0.58 7.90
N LEU A 149 -12.76 -1.43 7.67
CA LEU A 149 -12.94 -2.86 7.49
C LEU A 149 -13.39 -3.55 8.78
N LEU A 150 -12.78 -3.19 9.91
CA LEU A 150 -13.16 -3.70 11.23
C LEU A 150 -14.58 -3.27 11.60
N LEU A 151 -14.90 -1.98 11.43
CA LEU A 151 -16.25 -1.45 11.65
C LEU A 151 -17.28 -2.10 10.72
N CYS A 152 -16.95 -2.37 9.46
CA CYS A 152 -17.84 -3.04 8.52
C CYS A 152 -18.25 -4.43 9.02
N VAL A 153 -17.32 -5.20 9.59
CA VAL A 153 -17.61 -6.52 10.18
C VAL A 153 -18.46 -6.38 11.44
N ILE A 154 -18.14 -5.41 12.32
CA ILE A 154 -18.86 -5.20 13.59
C ILE A 154 -20.29 -4.74 13.33
N VAL A 155 -20.48 -3.74 12.46
CA VAL A 155 -21.81 -3.24 12.06
C VAL A 155 -22.60 -4.32 11.33
N GLY A 156 -21.95 -5.07 10.44
CA GLY A 156 -22.57 -6.21 9.77
C GLY A 156 -23.06 -7.30 10.73
N PHE A 157 -22.26 -7.59 11.78
CA PHE A 157 -22.68 -8.51 12.85
C PHE A 157 -23.89 -7.99 13.61
N ILE A 158 -23.92 -6.72 13.98
CA ILE A 158 -25.05 -6.07 14.66
C ILE A 158 -26.31 -6.21 13.81
N ILE A 159 -26.24 -5.84 12.52
CA ILE A 159 -27.37 -5.87 11.58
C ILE A 159 -27.89 -7.30 11.41
N TYR A 160 -27.00 -8.27 11.18
CA TYR A 160 -27.40 -9.65 10.95
C TYR A 160 -28.04 -10.27 12.21
N THR A 161 -27.48 -10.01 13.38
CA THR A 161 -27.90 -10.64 14.65
C THR A 161 -29.03 -9.91 15.34
N PHE A 162 -29.54 -8.81 14.78
CA PHE A 162 -30.57 -7.96 15.42
C PHE A 162 -31.78 -8.75 15.89
N ARG A 163 -32.21 -9.74 15.10
CA ARG A 163 -33.40 -10.57 15.39
C ARG A 163 -33.12 -11.79 16.30
N TYR A 164 -31.87 -12.06 16.64
CA TYR A 164 -31.49 -13.26 17.40
C TYR A 164 -31.13 -12.89 18.83
N SER A 165 -31.96 -13.31 19.80
CA SER A 165 -31.74 -13.04 21.23
C SER A 165 -30.45 -13.68 21.77
N PHE A 166 -30.06 -14.85 21.23
CA PHE A 166 -28.83 -15.55 21.58
C PHE A 166 -27.57 -14.67 21.50
N TYR A 167 -27.51 -13.75 20.55
CA TYR A 167 -26.35 -12.88 20.37
C TYR A 167 -26.44 -11.55 21.14
N ARG A 168 -27.44 -11.34 21.99
CA ARG A 168 -27.72 -10.06 22.67
C ARG A 168 -26.53 -9.48 23.41
N LYS A 169 -25.81 -10.30 24.21
CA LYS A 169 -24.64 -9.84 24.97
C LYS A 169 -23.52 -9.36 24.05
N ILE A 170 -23.12 -10.18 23.08
CA ILE A 170 -22.04 -9.84 22.15
C ILE A 170 -22.43 -8.63 21.30
N ARG A 171 -23.68 -8.53 20.88
CA ARG A 171 -24.21 -7.39 20.12
C ARG A 171 -24.16 -6.08 20.92
N ASN A 172 -24.50 -6.11 22.22
CA ASN A 172 -24.42 -4.92 23.08
C ASN A 172 -22.97 -4.44 23.23
N ILE A 173 -22.01 -5.35 23.43
CA ILE A 173 -20.58 -5.01 23.43
C ILE A 173 -20.16 -4.43 22.07
N SER A 174 -20.68 -4.97 20.97
CA SER A 174 -20.41 -4.46 19.62
C SER A 174 -20.93 -3.03 19.41
N TYR A 175 -22.10 -2.69 19.97
CA TYR A 175 -22.61 -1.30 19.96
C TYR A 175 -21.67 -0.35 20.71
N CYS A 176 -21.28 -0.70 21.93
CA CYS A 176 -20.35 0.11 22.72
C CYS A 176 -19.02 0.32 21.97
N LEU A 177 -18.52 -0.75 21.35
CA LEU A 177 -17.28 -0.68 20.57
C LEU A 177 -17.43 0.21 19.31
N CYS A 178 -18.57 0.14 18.62
CA CYS A 178 -18.83 1.06 17.50
C CYS A 178 -18.80 2.52 17.96
N VAL A 179 -19.50 2.84 19.05
CA VAL A 179 -19.51 4.18 19.64
C VAL A 179 -18.09 4.63 20.01
N PHE A 180 -17.28 3.74 20.55
CA PHE A 180 -15.88 4.02 20.89
C PHE A 180 -14.99 4.23 19.67
N CYS A 181 -15.16 3.46 18.58
CA CYS A 181 -14.31 3.53 17.40
C CYS A 181 -14.68 4.71 16.46
N PHE A 182 -15.95 5.12 16.42
CA PHE A 182 -16.46 6.06 15.41
C PHE A 182 -15.81 7.46 15.48
N PRO A 183 -15.58 8.10 16.66
CA PRO A 183 -14.94 9.42 16.71
C PRO A 183 -13.54 9.43 16.10
N VAL A 184 -12.67 8.50 16.46
CA VAL A 184 -11.31 8.44 15.91
C VAL A 184 -11.29 8.08 14.43
N PHE A 185 -12.26 7.28 13.97
CA PHE A 185 -12.45 6.97 12.55
C PHE A 185 -12.81 8.23 11.73
N ILE A 186 -13.68 9.09 12.26
CA ILE A 186 -14.03 10.37 11.63
C ILE A 186 -12.84 11.32 11.64
N CYS A 187 -12.15 11.46 12.79
CA CYS A 187 -10.99 12.33 12.95
C CYS A 187 -9.80 11.96 12.06
N ALA A 188 -9.72 10.72 11.59
CA ALA A 188 -8.71 10.30 10.61
C ALA A 188 -8.95 10.83 9.18
N ASP A 189 -10.09 11.49 8.93
CA ASP A 189 -10.44 12.30 7.76
C ASP A 189 -10.14 11.60 6.40
N SER A 190 -10.57 10.34 6.26
CA SER A 190 -10.41 9.56 5.03
C SER A 190 -11.74 9.30 4.32
N ARG A 191 -12.03 10.12 3.31
CA ARG A 191 -13.25 9.99 2.48
C ARG A 191 -13.42 8.60 1.86
N ALA A 192 -12.31 8.04 1.36
CA ALA A 192 -12.32 6.69 0.76
C ALA A 192 -12.77 5.61 1.75
N ALA A 193 -12.33 5.72 3.02
CA ALA A 193 -12.72 4.79 4.07
C ALA A 193 -14.19 4.96 4.47
N TRP A 194 -14.71 6.20 4.51
CA TRP A 194 -16.12 6.47 4.77
C TRP A 194 -17.02 5.87 3.68
N VAL A 195 -16.67 6.11 2.41
CA VAL A 195 -17.42 5.55 1.26
C VAL A 195 -17.37 4.03 1.30
N ALA A 196 -16.22 3.43 1.57
CA ALA A 196 -16.07 1.97 1.66
C ALA A 196 -16.96 1.37 2.76
N LEU A 197 -17.01 1.99 3.95
CA LEU A 197 -17.87 1.54 5.05
C LEU A 197 -19.35 1.68 4.69
N ILE A 198 -19.78 2.87 4.27
CA ILE A 198 -21.19 3.16 3.97
C ILE A 198 -21.73 2.24 2.88
N VAL A 199 -21.04 2.18 1.74
CA VAL A 199 -21.49 1.38 0.59
C VAL A 199 -21.54 -0.11 0.93
N SER A 200 -20.53 -0.64 1.66
CA SER A 200 -20.51 -2.06 2.06
C SER A 200 -21.62 -2.39 3.06
N VAL A 201 -21.90 -1.50 4.00
CA VAL A 201 -22.98 -1.68 4.98
C VAL A 201 -24.33 -1.62 4.29
N CYS A 202 -24.58 -0.62 3.43
CA CYS A 202 -25.81 -0.53 2.64
C CYS A 202 -26.04 -1.78 1.79
N TRP A 203 -24.99 -2.22 1.08
CA TRP A 203 -25.04 -3.45 0.31
C TRP A 203 -25.32 -4.67 1.20
N GLY A 204 -24.71 -4.75 2.38
CA GLY A 204 -24.96 -5.80 3.37
C GLY A 204 -26.42 -5.85 3.82
N ILE A 205 -27.01 -4.71 4.13
CA ILE A 205 -28.43 -4.57 4.49
C ILE A 205 -29.33 -5.11 3.35
N LEU A 206 -29.07 -4.67 2.12
CA LEU A 206 -29.82 -5.14 0.95
C LEU A 206 -29.73 -6.67 0.76
N ARG A 207 -28.58 -7.26 1.07
CA ARG A 207 -28.37 -8.71 0.93
C ARG A 207 -28.96 -9.52 2.09
N ILE A 208 -28.90 -9.01 3.32
CA ILE A 208 -29.44 -9.67 4.51
C ILE A 208 -30.97 -9.66 4.49
N TYR A 209 -31.56 -8.53 4.14
CA TYR A 209 -33.02 -8.32 4.16
C TYR A 209 -33.69 -8.40 2.80
N ARG A 210 -33.02 -8.98 1.79
CA ARG A 210 -33.46 -9.01 0.39
C ARG A 210 -34.93 -9.41 0.19
N LEU A 211 -35.41 -10.43 0.90
CA LEU A 211 -36.77 -10.93 0.74
C LEU A 211 -37.81 -9.92 1.28
N GLN A 212 -37.54 -9.32 2.42
CA GLN A 212 -38.39 -8.33 3.06
C GLN A 212 -38.46 -7.03 2.25
N ILE A 213 -37.30 -6.56 1.78
CA ILE A 213 -37.19 -5.38 0.94
C ILE A 213 -37.98 -5.60 -0.37
N ARG A 214 -37.85 -6.78 -0.98
CA ARG A 214 -38.58 -7.11 -2.22
C ARG A 214 -40.10 -7.11 -2.02
N MET A 215 -40.59 -7.58 -0.88
CA MET A 215 -42.04 -7.58 -0.59
C MET A 215 -42.57 -6.18 -0.31
N LEU A 216 -41.84 -5.36 0.45
CA LEU A 216 -42.26 -4.03 0.87
C LEU A 216 -42.12 -2.97 -0.24
N TYR A 217 -41.15 -3.10 -1.14
CA TYR A 217 -40.75 -2.01 -2.03
C TYR A 217 -40.76 -2.35 -3.52
N LYS A 218 -41.51 -3.38 -3.93
CA LYS A 218 -41.59 -3.76 -5.36
C LYS A 218 -41.97 -2.58 -6.28
N SER A 219 -42.82 -1.67 -5.78
CA SER A 219 -43.29 -0.48 -6.50
C SER A 219 -42.34 0.73 -6.38
N TYR A 220 -41.64 0.89 -5.23
CA TYR A 220 -40.83 2.08 -4.95
C TYR A 220 -39.34 1.89 -5.20
N LEU A 221 -38.90 0.65 -5.52
CA LEU A 221 -37.48 0.34 -5.72
C LEU A 221 -36.80 1.23 -6.78
N PRO A 222 -37.38 1.48 -7.96
CA PRO A 222 -36.77 2.37 -8.95
C PRO A 222 -36.58 3.80 -8.42
N VAL A 223 -37.59 4.36 -7.76
CA VAL A 223 -37.52 5.71 -7.19
C VAL A 223 -36.46 5.79 -6.09
N MET A 224 -36.40 4.78 -5.22
CA MET A 224 -35.38 4.71 -4.17
C MET A 224 -33.97 4.60 -4.75
N LEU A 225 -33.76 3.85 -5.83
CA LEU A 225 -32.46 3.75 -6.51
C LEU A 225 -32.08 5.09 -7.15
N VAL A 226 -33.00 5.80 -7.76
CA VAL A 226 -32.77 7.15 -8.32
C VAL A 226 -32.40 8.14 -7.21
N LEU A 227 -33.12 8.13 -6.08
CA LEU A 227 -32.83 8.99 -4.95
C LEU A 227 -31.44 8.68 -4.33
N LEU A 228 -31.11 7.39 -4.17
CA LEU A 228 -29.78 6.98 -3.69
C LEU A 228 -28.68 7.40 -4.67
N PHE A 229 -28.92 7.31 -5.98
CA PHE A 229 -27.98 7.76 -6.99
C PHE A 229 -27.81 9.29 -6.95
N ALA A 230 -28.92 10.06 -6.85
CA ALA A 230 -28.88 11.51 -6.73
C ALA A 230 -28.15 11.97 -5.46
N LEU A 231 -28.42 11.33 -4.30
CA LEU A 231 -27.70 11.57 -3.05
C LEU A 231 -26.22 11.23 -3.18
N GLY A 232 -25.88 10.15 -3.88
CA GLY A 232 -24.50 9.77 -4.19
C GLY A 232 -23.79 10.82 -5.03
N LEU A 233 -24.44 11.40 -6.02
CA LEU A 233 -23.89 12.50 -6.83
C LEU A 233 -23.69 13.78 -6.00
N LEU A 234 -24.66 14.16 -5.18
CA LEU A 234 -24.56 15.31 -4.29
C LEU A 234 -23.43 15.15 -3.26
N ALA A 235 -23.34 13.96 -2.64
CA ALA A 235 -22.25 13.64 -1.72
C ALA A 235 -20.88 13.67 -2.42
N SER A 236 -20.78 13.13 -3.64
CA SER A 236 -19.56 13.16 -4.44
C SER A 236 -19.12 14.58 -4.77
N TYR A 237 -20.08 15.45 -5.12
CA TYR A 237 -19.83 16.87 -5.37
C TYR A 237 -19.36 17.60 -4.10
N GLY A 238 -20.01 17.36 -2.96
CA GLY A 238 -19.59 17.92 -1.67
C GLY A 238 -18.19 17.47 -1.26
N LEU A 239 -17.89 16.16 -1.42
CA LEU A 239 -16.56 15.59 -1.17
C LEU A 239 -15.48 16.14 -2.12
N TYR A 240 -15.83 16.44 -3.37
CA TYR A 240 -14.94 17.12 -4.31
C TYR A 240 -14.61 18.54 -3.84
N LYS A 241 -15.64 19.36 -3.52
CA LYS A 241 -15.45 20.73 -3.05
C LYS A 241 -14.60 20.81 -1.78
N TYR A 242 -14.69 19.83 -0.91
CA TYR A 242 -13.93 19.81 0.36
C TYR A 242 -12.40 19.73 0.14
N ARG A 243 -11.92 18.93 -0.85
CA ARG A 243 -10.49 18.79 -1.19
C ARG A 243 -10.30 18.52 -2.68
N PRO A 244 -10.43 19.52 -3.55
CA PRO A 244 -10.32 19.34 -4.99
C PRO A 244 -8.94 18.84 -5.41
N ASP A 245 -7.86 19.37 -4.80
CA ASP A 245 -6.48 18.99 -5.14
C ASP A 245 -6.22 17.49 -5.03
N SER A 246 -6.79 16.83 -4.03
CA SER A 246 -6.64 15.40 -3.85
C SER A 246 -7.36 14.58 -4.93
N VAL A 247 -8.47 15.07 -5.46
CA VAL A 247 -9.22 14.40 -6.53
C VAL A 247 -8.52 14.63 -7.86
N ASP A 248 -8.18 15.89 -8.17
CA ASP A 248 -7.51 16.27 -9.41
C ASP A 248 -6.13 15.59 -9.54
N GLY A 249 -5.39 15.47 -8.42
CA GLY A 249 -4.13 14.73 -8.39
C GLY A 249 -4.30 13.24 -8.72
N ARG A 250 -5.38 12.60 -8.26
CA ARG A 250 -5.69 11.19 -8.63
C ARG A 250 -6.17 11.08 -10.07
N MET A 251 -6.87 12.11 -10.60
CA MET A 251 -7.23 12.15 -12.01
C MET A 251 -5.99 12.26 -12.89
N LEU A 252 -4.98 13.05 -12.50
CA LEU A 252 -3.69 13.08 -13.19
C LEU A 252 -3.02 11.70 -13.21
N ILE A 253 -2.98 11.00 -12.06
CA ILE A 253 -2.45 9.64 -11.98
C ILE A 253 -3.22 8.71 -12.93
N GLY A 254 -4.53 8.83 -13.00
CA GLY A 254 -5.38 8.09 -13.92
C GLY A 254 -5.05 8.36 -15.39
N LYS A 255 -4.91 9.63 -15.79
CA LYS A 255 -4.56 10.02 -17.16
C LYS A 255 -3.20 9.46 -17.58
N VAL A 256 -2.18 9.63 -16.74
CA VAL A 256 -0.85 9.07 -17.00
C VAL A 256 -0.88 7.54 -17.04
N GLY A 257 -1.64 6.90 -16.13
CA GLY A 257 -1.83 5.45 -16.15
C GLY A 257 -2.50 4.93 -17.42
N LEU A 258 -3.46 5.69 -17.99
CA LEU A 258 -4.07 5.35 -19.27
C LEU A 258 -3.07 5.42 -20.45
N GLU A 259 -2.14 6.39 -20.44
CA GLU A 259 -1.05 6.41 -21.43
C GLU A 259 -0.13 5.19 -21.31
N MET A 260 0.13 4.72 -20.08
CA MET A 260 0.86 3.47 -19.87
C MET A 260 0.11 2.26 -20.45
N ILE A 261 -1.20 2.15 -20.16
CA ILE A 261 -2.04 1.04 -20.67
C ILE A 261 -2.06 1.00 -22.19
N LYS A 262 -2.15 2.16 -22.88
CA LYS A 262 -2.11 2.22 -24.35
C LYS A 262 -0.86 1.59 -24.93
N ASN A 263 0.29 1.70 -24.25
CA ASN A 263 1.55 1.15 -24.75
C ASN A 263 1.65 -0.38 -24.57
N LYS A 264 1.03 -0.96 -23.52
CA LYS A 264 1.04 -2.40 -23.25
C LYS A 264 -0.31 -2.92 -22.73
N PRO A 265 -1.37 -2.90 -23.58
CA PRO A 265 -2.74 -3.18 -23.11
C PRO A 265 -2.98 -4.65 -22.72
N LEU A 266 -2.32 -5.60 -23.35
CA LEU A 266 -2.57 -7.03 -23.16
C LEU A 266 -1.76 -7.64 -22.01
N THR A 267 -0.45 -7.37 -21.99
CA THR A 267 0.50 -8.00 -21.05
C THR A 267 0.85 -7.12 -19.86
N GLY A 268 0.67 -5.79 -19.98
CA GLY A 268 1.14 -4.82 -18.99
C GLY A 268 2.66 -4.72 -18.91
N PHE A 269 3.14 -4.07 -17.86
CA PHE A 269 4.57 -3.82 -17.60
C PHE A 269 5.20 -4.86 -16.63
N GLY A 270 4.45 -5.87 -16.22
CA GLY A 270 4.86 -6.84 -15.22
C GLY A 270 4.66 -6.35 -13.77
N ALA A 271 4.93 -7.23 -12.82
CA ALA A 271 4.83 -6.94 -11.39
C ALA A 271 5.73 -5.76 -11.00
N GLY A 272 5.18 -4.77 -10.27
CA GLY A 272 5.91 -3.54 -9.93
C GLY A 272 6.10 -2.56 -11.09
N GLY A 273 5.61 -2.90 -12.28
CA GLY A 273 5.76 -2.09 -13.49
C GLY A 273 5.17 -0.69 -13.38
N PHE A 274 4.13 -0.50 -12.55
CA PHE A 274 3.62 0.83 -12.26
C PHE A 274 4.70 1.69 -11.58
N ALA A 275 5.28 1.22 -10.50
CA ALA A 275 6.30 1.98 -9.74
C ALA A 275 7.56 2.27 -10.57
N ALA A 276 7.98 1.31 -11.40
CA ALA A 276 9.18 1.43 -12.22
C ALA A 276 9.05 2.37 -13.42
N ASN A 277 7.82 2.64 -13.91
CA ASN A 277 7.63 3.40 -15.15
C ASN A 277 6.82 4.68 -14.96
N TYR A 278 5.96 4.77 -13.96
CA TYR A 278 5.00 5.87 -13.83
C TYR A 278 5.66 7.26 -13.90
N MET A 279 6.76 7.49 -13.18
CA MET A 279 7.41 8.81 -13.13
C MET A 279 7.99 9.25 -14.48
N TYR A 280 8.44 8.31 -15.32
CA TYR A 280 8.86 8.62 -16.70
C TYR A 280 7.68 9.05 -17.56
N TYR A 281 6.54 8.33 -17.44
CA TYR A 281 5.31 8.69 -18.16
C TYR A 281 4.73 10.01 -17.68
N GLN A 282 4.76 10.28 -16.35
CA GLN A 282 4.36 11.57 -15.81
C GLN A 282 5.22 12.71 -16.35
N ALA A 283 6.54 12.55 -16.37
CA ALA A 283 7.46 13.57 -16.89
C ALA A 283 7.17 13.87 -18.36
N ARG A 284 7.00 12.83 -19.20
CA ARG A 284 6.62 12.98 -20.61
C ARG A 284 5.28 13.69 -20.76
N TYR A 285 4.25 13.21 -20.06
CA TYR A 285 2.91 13.77 -20.13
C TYR A 285 2.88 15.25 -19.74
N LEU A 286 3.53 15.62 -18.64
CA LEU A 286 3.57 17.00 -18.17
C LEU A 286 4.35 17.92 -19.11
N LYS A 287 5.42 17.42 -19.75
CA LYS A 287 6.19 18.16 -20.74
C LYS A 287 5.40 18.43 -22.01
N GLU A 288 4.66 17.43 -22.53
CA GLU A 288 4.01 17.48 -23.85
C GLU A 288 2.57 17.99 -23.78
N LYS A 289 1.80 17.63 -22.75
CA LYS A 289 0.34 17.80 -22.69
C LYS A 289 -0.16 18.38 -21.37
N GLY A 290 0.70 18.51 -20.35
CA GLY A 290 0.29 18.87 -19.00
C GLY A 290 -0.22 20.31 -18.91
N THR A 291 -1.41 20.49 -18.31
CA THR A 291 -1.93 21.82 -17.97
C THR A 291 -1.19 22.40 -16.77
N GLU A 292 -1.24 23.72 -16.55
CA GLU A 292 -0.61 24.37 -15.39
C GLU A 292 -1.17 23.81 -14.06
N ARG A 293 -2.47 23.49 -14.02
CA ARG A 293 -3.09 22.83 -12.86
C ARG A 293 -2.50 21.45 -12.60
N GLU A 294 -2.27 20.65 -13.64
CA GLU A 294 -1.67 19.32 -13.52
C GLU A 294 -0.21 19.39 -13.10
N LYS A 295 0.57 20.33 -13.68
CA LYS A 295 1.95 20.60 -13.27
C LYS A 295 2.03 20.99 -11.79
N TYR A 296 1.08 21.84 -11.32
CA TYR A 296 0.99 22.23 -9.92
C TYR A 296 0.67 21.05 -8.99
N LEU A 297 -0.21 20.13 -9.41
CA LEU A 297 -0.64 18.98 -8.60
C LEU A 297 0.33 17.81 -8.64
N ALA A 298 1.17 17.72 -9.66
CA ALA A 298 2.10 16.62 -9.83
C ALA A 298 2.99 16.42 -8.62
N GLY A 299 3.03 15.18 -8.14
CA GLY A 299 3.86 14.75 -7.02
C GLY A 299 4.69 13.51 -7.38
N SER A 300 5.67 13.19 -6.55
CA SER A 300 6.40 11.92 -6.66
C SER A 300 5.54 10.81 -6.11
N THR A 301 5.09 9.88 -6.95
CA THR A 301 4.30 8.72 -6.54
C THR A 301 4.71 7.45 -7.26
N HIS A 302 4.63 6.34 -6.54
CA HIS A 302 4.85 4.99 -7.05
C HIS A 302 3.60 4.12 -6.84
N LEU A 303 2.48 4.76 -6.46
CA LEU A 303 1.20 4.13 -6.15
C LEU A 303 0.12 4.64 -7.09
N ALA A 304 -0.65 3.73 -7.67
CA ALA A 304 -1.75 4.08 -8.59
C ALA A 304 -2.97 4.67 -7.87
N PHE A 305 -3.12 4.48 -6.55
CA PHE A 305 -4.30 4.83 -5.76
C PHE A 305 -5.63 4.31 -6.34
N ASN A 306 -5.53 3.28 -7.20
CA ASN A 306 -6.66 2.61 -7.84
C ASN A 306 -6.20 1.21 -8.26
N GLU A 307 -6.74 0.17 -7.63
CA GLU A 307 -6.33 -1.22 -7.90
C GLU A 307 -6.66 -1.72 -9.30
N PRO A 308 -7.86 -1.47 -9.87
CA PRO A 308 -8.12 -1.79 -11.27
C PRO A 308 -7.11 -1.17 -12.24
N LEU A 309 -6.78 0.12 -12.05
CA LEU A 309 -5.78 0.81 -12.86
C LEU A 309 -4.39 0.15 -12.72
N ARG A 310 -3.97 -0.15 -11.48
CA ARG A 310 -2.70 -0.83 -11.22
C ARG A 310 -2.65 -2.19 -11.92
N LEU A 311 -3.70 -3.00 -11.79
CA LEU A 311 -3.78 -4.32 -12.41
C LEU A 311 -3.74 -4.23 -13.95
N LEU A 312 -4.40 -3.24 -14.54
CA LEU A 312 -4.33 -2.98 -15.98
C LEU A 312 -2.91 -2.58 -16.42
N VAL A 313 -2.24 -1.70 -15.66
CA VAL A 313 -0.87 -1.28 -15.99
C VAL A 313 0.12 -2.43 -15.82
N GLU A 314 0.01 -3.20 -14.73
CA GLU A 314 0.98 -4.25 -14.42
C GLU A 314 0.74 -5.55 -15.20
N TYR A 315 -0.52 -5.98 -15.34
CA TYR A 315 -0.88 -7.29 -15.90
C TYR A 315 -1.80 -7.22 -17.12
N GLY A 316 -2.04 -6.02 -17.65
CA GLY A 316 -2.92 -5.81 -18.79
C GLY A 316 -4.37 -6.26 -18.51
N ILE A 317 -5.07 -6.61 -19.59
CA ILE A 317 -6.46 -7.03 -19.51
C ILE A 317 -6.67 -8.30 -18.67
N ALA A 318 -5.66 -9.18 -18.62
CA ALA A 318 -5.71 -10.40 -17.81
C ALA A 318 -5.84 -10.08 -16.30
N GLY A 319 -5.10 -9.09 -15.80
CA GLY A 319 -5.20 -8.63 -14.42
C GLY A 319 -6.59 -8.07 -14.08
N LEU A 320 -7.17 -7.29 -14.99
CA LEU A 320 -8.54 -6.77 -14.82
C LEU A 320 -9.58 -7.88 -14.83
N LEU A 321 -9.46 -8.86 -15.73
CA LEU A 321 -10.39 -9.99 -15.79
C LEU A 321 -10.38 -10.80 -14.49
N ILE A 322 -9.24 -11.06 -13.90
CA ILE A 322 -9.14 -11.74 -12.59
C ILE A 322 -9.88 -10.93 -11.51
N TYR A 323 -9.72 -9.61 -11.51
CA TYR A 323 -10.41 -8.72 -10.57
C TYR A 323 -11.93 -8.77 -10.74
N VAL A 324 -12.42 -8.72 -11.98
CA VAL A 324 -13.85 -8.82 -12.31
C VAL A 324 -14.44 -10.17 -11.91
N VAL A 325 -13.72 -11.28 -12.19
CA VAL A 325 -14.13 -12.63 -11.78
C VAL A 325 -14.22 -12.76 -10.26
N LEU A 326 -13.30 -12.14 -9.53
CA LEU A 326 -13.33 -12.10 -8.06
C LEU A 326 -14.57 -11.33 -7.55
N ILE A 327 -14.88 -10.17 -8.14
CA ILE A 327 -16.08 -9.40 -7.82
C ILE A 327 -17.33 -10.23 -8.08
N TYR A 328 -17.42 -10.85 -9.26
CA TYR A 328 -18.55 -11.71 -9.62
C TYR A 328 -18.73 -12.83 -8.59
N TYR A 329 -17.65 -13.52 -8.19
CA TYR A 329 -17.70 -14.56 -7.18
C TYR A 329 -18.22 -14.05 -5.83
N ILE A 330 -17.74 -12.90 -5.36
CA ILE A 330 -18.20 -12.30 -4.10
C ILE A 330 -19.70 -11.98 -4.17
N LEU A 331 -20.18 -11.50 -5.30
CA LEU A 331 -21.58 -11.13 -5.50
C LEU A 331 -22.50 -12.35 -5.70
N GLN A 332 -21.99 -13.46 -6.23
CA GLN A 332 -22.81 -14.61 -6.62
C GLN A 332 -23.42 -15.34 -5.43
N SER A 333 -22.71 -15.48 -4.30
CA SER A 333 -23.22 -16.26 -3.17
C SER A 333 -24.50 -15.64 -2.58
N ARG A 334 -25.60 -16.39 -2.68
CA ARG A 334 -26.93 -15.97 -2.24
C ARG A 334 -27.30 -16.50 -0.85
N ARG A 335 -26.46 -17.34 -0.26
CA ARG A 335 -26.75 -17.98 1.02
C ARG A 335 -26.80 -16.96 2.15
N ASN A 336 -27.91 -16.91 2.89
CA ASN A 336 -28.04 -16.05 4.06
C ASN A 336 -27.47 -16.74 5.32
N HIS A 337 -26.15 -16.66 5.47
CA HIS A 337 -25.41 -17.19 6.61
C HIS A 337 -24.52 -16.07 7.18
N LEU A 338 -24.48 -15.89 8.49
CA LEU A 338 -23.73 -14.80 9.16
C LEU A 338 -22.33 -14.62 8.58
N ILE A 339 -21.50 -15.66 8.64
CA ILE A 339 -20.09 -15.55 8.22
C ILE A 339 -19.96 -15.23 6.73
N ILE A 340 -20.83 -15.81 5.87
CA ILE A 340 -20.82 -15.48 4.44
C ILE A 340 -21.12 -14.01 4.23
N ARG A 341 -22.14 -13.46 4.93
CA ARG A 341 -22.48 -12.04 4.80
C ARG A 341 -21.39 -11.13 5.32
N LEU A 342 -20.78 -11.44 6.47
CA LEU A 342 -19.68 -10.67 7.00
C LEU A 342 -18.44 -10.71 6.07
N SER A 343 -18.09 -11.89 5.55
CA SER A 343 -17.00 -12.02 4.57
C SER A 343 -17.26 -11.25 3.28
N GLN A 344 -18.49 -11.30 2.76
CA GLN A 344 -18.87 -10.53 1.57
C GLN A 344 -18.81 -9.01 1.82
N MET A 345 -19.33 -8.53 2.96
CA MET A 345 -19.27 -7.12 3.33
C MET A 345 -17.83 -6.63 3.47
N LEU A 346 -16.97 -7.42 4.13
CA LEU A 346 -15.55 -7.12 4.28
C LEU A 346 -14.85 -7.03 2.92
N LEU A 347 -15.06 -8.01 2.04
CA LEU A 347 -14.45 -8.01 0.70
C LEU A 347 -14.97 -6.86 -0.16
N MET A 348 -16.27 -6.52 -0.07
CA MET A 348 -16.82 -5.33 -0.74
C MET A 348 -16.18 -4.05 -0.23
N ALA A 349 -15.97 -3.90 1.08
CA ALA A 349 -15.30 -2.73 1.64
C ALA A 349 -13.87 -2.60 1.11
N ILE A 350 -13.13 -3.72 1.02
CA ILE A 350 -11.77 -3.75 0.46
C ILE A 350 -11.78 -3.34 -1.03
N LEU A 351 -12.72 -3.89 -1.82
CA LEU A 351 -12.84 -3.56 -3.24
C LEU A 351 -13.16 -2.08 -3.46
N ILE A 352 -14.11 -1.52 -2.69
CA ILE A 352 -14.50 -0.11 -2.79
C ILE A 352 -13.36 0.80 -2.34
N TRP A 353 -12.70 0.47 -1.23
CA TRP A 353 -11.53 1.23 -0.77
C TRP A 353 -10.39 1.18 -1.79
N GLY A 354 -10.20 0.02 -2.45
CA GLY A 354 -9.22 -0.19 -3.51
C GLY A 354 -9.44 0.65 -4.79
N LEU A 355 -10.64 1.19 -5.01
CA LEU A 355 -10.87 2.17 -6.09
C LEU A 355 -10.20 3.52 -5.83
N PHE A 356 -9.85 3.80 -4.56
CA PHE A 356 -9.31 5.09 -4.13
C PHE A 356 -8.01 4.97 -3.33
N ALA A 357 -7.48 3.76 -3.15
CA ALA A 357 -6.33 3.47 -2.31
C ALA A 357 -5.50 2.28 -2.85
N TYR A 358 -4.67 1.70 -2.00
CA TYR A 358 -3.70 0.65 -2.36
C TYR A 358 -3.73 -0.54 -1.37
N PRO A 359 -4.85 -1.30 -1.29
CA PRO A 359 -5.04 -2.38 -0.31
C PRO A 359 -3.93 -3.44 -0.34
N ASN A 360 -3.36 -3.73 -1.51
CA ASN A 360 -2.31 -4.74 -1.67
C ASN A 360 -0.92 -4.32 -1.15
N ARG A 361 -0.78 -3.08 -0.67
CA ARG A 361 0.42 -2.58 0.00
C ARG A 361 0.24 -2.46 1.51
N VAL A 362 -0.92 -2.90 2.03
CA VAL A 362 -1.27 -2.84 3.45
C VAL A 362 -1.46 -4.26 3.97
N PHE A 363 -0.50 -4.75 4.73
CA PHE A 363 -0.44 -6.14 5.15
C PHE A 363 -1.69 -6.62 5.92
N PRO A 364 -2.25 -5.88 6.91
CA PRO A 364 -3.50 -6.26 7.58
C PRO A 364 -4.67 -6.44 6.60
N ILE A 365 -4.73 -5.66 5.52
CA ILE A 365 -5.81 -5.77 4.53
C ILE A 365 -5.65 -7.04 3.68
N ILE A 366 -4.42 -7.41 3.33
CA ILE A 366 -4.15 -8.70 2.67
C ILE A 366 -4.60 -9.86 3.56
N LEU A 367 -4.27 -9.81 4.86
CA LEU A 367 -4.70 -10.82 5.83
C LEU A 367 -6.22 -10.93 5.91
N PHE A 368 -6.94 -9.80 6.01
CA PHE A 368 -8.41 -9.78 6.03
C PHE A 368 -9.02 -10.27 4.73
N THR A 369 -8.41 -9.94 3.58
CA THR A 369 -8.85 -10.43 2.26
C THR A 369 -8.80 -11.94 2.21
N VAL A 370 -7.66 -12.52 2.57
CA VAL A 370 -7.43 -13.96 2.51
C VAL A 370 -8.30 -14.70 3.53
N LEU A 371 -8.45 -14.17 4.75
CA LEU A 371 -9.35 -14.70 5.77
C LEU A 371 -10.81 -14.74 5.27
N ALA A 372 -11.30 -13.62 4.73
CA ALA A 372 -12.66 -13.53 4.23
C ALA A 372 -12.91 -14.46 3.03
N LEU A 373 -11.95 -14.56 2.10
CA LEU A 373 -12.03 -15.49 0.96
C LEU A 373 -12.04 -16.95 1.43
N ALA A 374 -11.16 -17.32 2.37
CA ALA A 374 -11.12 -18.68 2.91
C ALA A 374 -12.46 -19.08 3.55
N LEU A 375 -13.04 -18.19 4.36
CA LEU A 375 -14.33 -18.42 5.02
C LEU A 375 -15.49 -18.46 4.02
N LEU A 376 -15.48 -17.59 3.01
CA LEU A 376 -16.48 -17.56 1.96
C LEU A 376 -16.46 -18.86 1.15
N VAL A 377 -15.29 -19.26 0.65
CA VAL A 377 -15.11 -20.48 -0.14
C VAL A 377 -15.45 -21.73 0.67
N ARG A 378 -15.13 -21.75 1.96
CA ARG A 378 -15.42 -22.88 2.85
C ARG A 378 -16.92 -23.10 3.04
N LEU A 379 -17.68 -22.05 3.20
CA LEU A 379 -19.11 -22.10 3.56
C LEU A 379 -20.03 -22.06 2.35
N ASP A 380 -19.52 -21.70 1.18
CA ASP A 380 -20.29 -21.69 -0.04
C ASP A 380 -20.57 -23.11 -0.54
N LYS A 381 -21.82 -23.54 -0.39
CA LYS A 381 -22.29 -24.88 -0.84
C LYS A 381 -22.67 -24.86 -2.31
N VAL A 382 -21.72 -24.58 -3.19
CA VAL A 382 -21.92 -24.92 -4.61
C VAL A 382 -21.79 -26.45 -4.75
N LYS A 383 -22.62 -27.08 -5.58
CA LYS A 383 -22.49 -28.53 -5.88
C LYS A 383 -21.11 -28.79 -6.49
N ARG A 384 -20.18 -29.27 -5.70
CA ARG A 384 -18.79 -29.54 -6.12
C ARG A 384 -18.45 -30.98 -5.84
N LYS A 385 -17.57 -31.53 -6.67
CA LYS A 385 -17.02 -32.87 -6.46
C LYS A 385 -16.28 -32.89 -5.12
N LYS A 386 -16.69 -33.75 -4.23
CA LYS A 386 -16.01 -34.02 -2.97
C LYS A 386 -14.85 -34.95 -3.23
N ILE A 387 -13.66 -34.54 -2.88
CA ILE A 387 -12.48 -35.41 -2.90
C ILE A 387 -12.33 -35.99 -1.51
N LEU A 388 -12.41 -37.33 -1.43
CA LEU A 388 -12.13 -38.06 -0.19
C LEU A 388 -10.63 -38.02 0.07
N LEU A 389 -10.25 -37.53 1.24
CA LEU A 389 -8.87 -37.51 1.69
C LEU A 389 -8.57 -38.83 2.40
N THR A 390 -7.72 -39.65 1.80
CA THR A 390 -7.23 -40.89 2.42
C THR A 390 -6.23 -40.57 3.55
N SER A 391 -5.93 -41.57 4.38
CA SER A 391 -4.92 -41.43 5.43
C SER A 391 -3.55 -41.00 4.88
N ARG A 392 -3.18 -41.50 3.68
CA ARG A 392 -1.95 -41.06 2.99
C ARG A 392 -1.97 -39.56 2.64
N CYS A 393 -3.11 -39.05 2.14
CA CYS A 393 -3.26 -37.61 1.86
C CYS A 393 -3.08 -36.77 3.13
N PHE A 394 -3.56 -37.25 4.29
CA PHE A 394 -3.35 -36.52 5.57
C PHE A 394 -1.88 -36.43 5.96
N VAL A 395 -1.12 -37.51 5.78
CA VAL A 395 0.32 -37.51 6.04
C VAL A 395 1.02 -36.53 5.09
N VAL A 396 0.74 -36.60 3.80
CA VAL A 396 1.33 -35.70 2.80
C VAL A 396 1.02 -34.24 3.14
N ILE A 397 -0.23 -33.89 3.43
CA ILE A 397 -0.62 -32.53 3.81
C ILE A 397 0.16 -32.04 5.05
N LYS A 398 0.28 -32.88 6.08
CA LYS A 398 1.01 -32.53 7.30
C LYS A 398 2.51 -32.32 7.04
N VAL A 399 3.12 -33.21 6.25
CA VAL A 399 4.53 -33.09 5.86
C VAL A 399 4.76 -31.82 5.03
N THR A 400 3.87 -31.52 4.07
CA THR A 400 3.94 -30.28 3.28
C THR A 400 3.85 -29.04 4.16
N PHE A 401 2.94 -29.00 5.14
CA PHE A 401 2.86 -27.89 6.08
C PHE A 401 4.10 -27.77 6.95
N LEU A 402 4.64 -28.87 7.45
CA LEU A 402 5.88 -28.87 8.21
C LEU A 402 7.04 -28.32 7.36
N PHE A 403 7.16 -28.79 6.12
CA PHE A 403 8.15 -28.30 5.16
C PHE A 403 8.02 -26.77 4.93
N LEU A 404 6.79 -26.27 4.70
CA LEU A 404 6.53 -24.84 4.52
C LEU A 404 6.91 -24.02 5.76
N VAL A 405 6.66 -24.53 6.97
CA VAL A 405 7.09 -23.87 8.21
C VAL A 405 8.60 -23.79 8.34
N LEU A 406 9.27 -24.90 8.04
CA LEU A 406 10.74 -24.94 8.08
C LEU A 406 11.35 -23.99 7.03
N LEU A 407 10.78 -23.97 5.82
CA LEU A 407 11.18 -23.05 4.75
C LEU A 407 11.00 -21.58 5.18
N LEU A 408 9.86 -21.25 5.77
CA LEU A 408 9.59 -19.90 6.29
C LEU A 408 10.54 -19.53 7.43
N GLY A 409 10.76 -20.43 8.39
CA GLY A 409 11.70 -20.23 9.49
C GLY A 409 13.12 -19.97 8.99
N ASN A 410 13.58 -20.76 8.02
CA ASN A 410 14.87 -20.56 7.36
C ASN A 410 14.94 -19.21 6.63
N GLY A 411 13.88 -18.86 5.87
CA GLY A 411 13.83 -17.58 5.17
C GLY A 411 13.95 -16.37 6.10
N ILE A 412 13.29 -16.42 7.26
CA ILE A 412 13.36 -15.35 8.25
C ILE A 412 14.74 -15.29 8.91
N SER A 413 15.25 -16.43 9.36
CA SER A 413 16.54 -16.47 10.04
C SER A 413 17.68 -15.95 9.14
N ASN A 414 17.53 -16.07 7.83
CA ASN A 414 18.50 -15.55 6.87
C ASN A 414 18.31 -14.05 6.58
N LEU A 415 17.06 -13.59 6.40
CA LEU A 415 16.79 -12.22 5.98
C LEU A 415 16.74 -11.22 7.15
N LEU A 416 16.28 -11.62 8.33
CA LEU A 416 16.10 -10.70 9.46
C LEU A 416 17.40 -10.03 9.92
N PRO A 417 18.55 -10.72 10.04
CA PRO A 417 19.82 -10.09 10.39
C PRO A 417 20.23 -9.02 9.39
N ASP A 418 20.04 -9.25 8.09
CA ASP A 418 20.40 -8.31 7.04
C ASP A 418 19.55 -7.02 7.10
N TYR A 419 18.25 -7.15 7.34
CA TYR A 419 17.37 -5.99 7.56
C TYR A 419 17.71 -5.24 8.85
N HIS A 420 18.08 -5.96 9.91
CA HIS A 420 18.53 -5.33 11.16
C HIS A 420 19.84 -4.58 10.96
N GLN A 421 20.81 -5.16 10.25
CA GLN A 421 22.07 -4.50 9.94
C GLN A 421 21.87 -3.27 9.05
N LEU A 422 20.99 -3.35 8.04
CA LEU A 422 20.62 -2.19 7.23
C LEU A 422 20.01 -1.08 8.11
N TYR A 423 19.12 -1.43 9.03
CA TYR A 423 18.55 -0.47 9.98
C TYR A 423 19.64 0.23 10.80
N LEU A 424 20.58 -0.51 11.36
CA LEU A 424 21.71 0.06 12.11
C LEU A 424 22.56 1.00 11.24
N LEU A 425 22.86 0.62 10.00
CA LEU A 425 23.62 1.45 9.07
C LEU A 425 22.90 2.75 8.70
N THR A 426 21.58 2.71 8.53
CA THR A 426 20.79 3.90 8.17
C THR A 426 20.62 4.88 9.33
N HIS A 427 20.73 4.40 10.58
CA HIS A 427 20.60 5.20 11.81
C HIS A 427 21.93 5.45 12.53
N SER A 428 23.06 5.02 11.94
CA SER A 428 24.39 5.25 12.50
C SER A 428 24.76 6.74 12.46
N SER A 429 25.52 7.16 13.49
CA SER A 429 26.02 8.54 13.58
C SER A 429 26.90 8.90 12.37
N PRO A 430 26.87 10.17 11.89
CA PRO A 430 27.71 10.65 10.79
C PRO A 430 29.22 10.47 11.01
N ASN A 431 29.66 10.32 12.26
CA ASN A 431 31.07 10.27 12.64
C ASN A 431 31.73 8.88 12.57
N THR A 432 31.02 7.86 12.09
CA THR A 432 31.62 6.52 11.87
C THR A 432 32.58 6.53 10.69
N MET A 433 33.76 5.87 10.83
CA MET A 433 34.77 5.77 9.76
C MET A 433 34.13 5.29 8.43
N SER A 434 34.35 6.06 7.36
CA SER A 434 33.75 5.83 6.04
C SER A 434 34.00 4.43 5.47
N GLU A 435 35.22 3.90 5.63
CA GLU A 435 35.61 2.60 5.11
C GLU A 435 34.88 1.44 5.78
N LYS A 436 34.65 1.53 7.11
CA LYS A 436 33.93 0.49 7.86
C LYS A 436 32.44 0.44 7.40
N VAL A 437 31.80 1.60 7.26
CA VAL A 437 30.40 1.67 6.82
C VAL A 437 30.25 1.16 5.39
N LEU A 438 31.14 1.57 4.48
CA LEU A 438 31.12 1.09 3.09
C LEU A 438 31.40 -0.41 3.01
N GLY A 439 32.34 -0.93 3.82
CA GLY A 439 32.61 -2.36 3.91
C GLY A 439 31.38 -3.18 4.33
N GLU A 440 30.57 -2.67 5.27
CA GLU A 440 29.33 -3.32 5.69
C GLU A 440 28.24 -3.27 4.58
N TYR A 441 28.12 -2.16 3.83
CA TYR A 441 27.22 -2.11 2.66
C TYR A 441 27.64 -3.10 1.58
N ASN A 442 28.95 -3.23 1.29
CA ASN A 442 29.47 -4.19 0.30
C ASN A 442 29.15 -5.64 0.71
N LYS A 443 29.27 -5.98 2.00
CA LYS A 443 28.92 -7.31 2.50
C LYS A 443 27.41 -7.61 2.36
N LEU A 444 26.57 -6.60 2.61
CA LEU A 444 25.12 -6.73 2.50
C LEU A 444 24.64 -6.79 1.05
N GLU A 445 25.36 -6.19 0.09
CA GLU A 445 24.92 -6.10 -1.30
C GLU A 445 24.61 -7.46 -1.92
N HIS A 446 25.48 -8.47 -1.69
CA HIS A 446 25.29 -9.83 -2.19
C HIS A 446 24.05 -10.53 -1.63
N ARG A 447 23.57 -10.11 -0.45
CA ARG A 447 22.40 -10.69 0.24
C ARG A 447 21.13 -9.87 0.04
N MET A 448 21.26 -8.59 -0.28
CA MET A 448 20.15 -7.67 -0.49
C MET A 448 20.01 -7.24 -1.96
N THR A 449 20.39 -8.12 -2.88
CA THR A 449 20.24 -7.93 -4.32
C THR A 449 18.78 -7.57 -4.66
N ASP A 450 18.57 -6.61 -5.55
CA ASP A 450 17.27 -6.12 -5.99
C ASP A 450 16.38 -5.44 -4.93
N LYS A 451 16.89 -5.15 -3.73
CA LYS A 451 16.13 -4.43 -2.70
C LYS A 451 16.27 -2.91 -2.87
N ILE A 452 15.22 -2.27 -3.39
CA ILE A 452 15.17 -0.82 -3.68
C ILE A 452 15.59 0.01 -2.45
N GLY A 453 15.07 -0.32 -1.26
CA GLY A 453 15.41 0.40 -0.02
C GLY A 453 16.89 0.32 0.33
N PHE A 454 17.51 -0.84 0.15
CA PHE A 454 18.96 -1.02 0.35
C PHE A 454 19.75 -0.10 -0.59
N TYR A 455 19.51 -0.19 -1.90
CA TYR A 455 20.24 0.61 -2.88
C TYR A 455 20.03 2.11 -2.71
N TYR A 456 18.82 2.54 -2.29
CA TYR A 456 18.55 3.94 -2.00
C TYR A 456 19.45 4.47 -0.87
N HIS A 457 19.49 3.79 0.26
CA HIS A 457 20.34 4.18 1.39
C HIS A 457 21.83 4.03 1.08
N TYR A 458 22.20 3.01 0.31
CA TYR A 458 23.58 2.84 -0.14
C TYR A 458 24.04 4.01 -1.03
N CYS A 459 23.22 4.43 -2.00
CA CYS A 459 23.51 5.60 -2.83
C CYS A 459 23.62 6.89 -2.01
N LEU A 460 22.80 7.10 -0.98
CA LEU A 460 22.92 8.24 -0.07
C LEU A 460 24.23 8.21 0.71
N THR A 461 24.67 7.03 1.14
CA THR A 461 25.94 6.83 1.84
C THR A 461 27.12 7.06 0.90
N LEU A 462 27.09 6.51 -0.33
CA LEU A 462 28.11 6.76 -1.36
C LEU A 462 28.22 8.24 -1.72
N ASN A 463 27.08 8.96 -1.79
CA ASN A 463 27.06 10.40 -2.02
C ASN A 463 27.79 11.17 -0.89
N ARG A 464 27.57 10.76 0.37
CA ARG A 464 28.23 11.37 1.54
C ARG A 464 29.74 11.18 1.49
N TYR A 465 30.19 10.01 1.08
CA TYR A 465 31.62 9.65 1.05
C TYR A 465 32.31 9.88 -0.30
N ARG A 466 31.62 10.53 -1.26
CA ARG A 466 32.17 10.90 -2.57
C ARG A 466 32.72 9.72 -3.38
N LYS A 467 32.07 8.56 -3.29
CA LYS A 467 32.39 7.38 -4.11
C LYS A 467 31.60 7.41 -5.40
N ASP A 468 31.95 8.35 -6.29
CA ASP A 468 31.11 8.78 -7.39
C ASP A 468 30.92 7.70 -8.47
N GLU A 469 31.97 6.97 -8.88
CA GLU A 469 31.83 5.90 -9.89
C GLU A 469 30.92 4.77 -9.40
N LEU A 470 31.13 4.31 -8.15
CA LEU A 470 30.29 3.27 -7.56
C LEU A 470 28.84 3.75 -7.39
N GLN A 471 28.65 5.02 -6.99
CA GLN A 471 27.32 5.61 -6.86
C GLN A 471 26.61 5.66 -8.22
N LYS A 472 27.29 6.03 -9.30
CA LYS A 472 26.78 6.06 -10.69
C LYS A 472 26.24 4.68 -11.09
N GLU A 473 27.00 3.62 -10.81
CA GLU A 473 26.57 2.24 -11.08
C GLU A 473 25.27 1.90 -10.33
N LYS A 474 25.22 2.14 -9.01
CA LYS A 474 24.06 1.80 -8.18
C LYS A 474 22.82 2.66 -8.51
N LEU A 475 23.02 3.91 -8.94
CA LEU A 475 21.94 4.78 -9.39
C LEU A 475 21.29 4.29 -10.70
N THR A 476 22.05 3.60 -11.56
CA THR A 476 21.49 2.98 -12.77
C THR A 476 20.44 1.93 -12.41
N PHE A 477 20.71 1.11 -11.42
CA PHE A 477 19.70 0.17 -10.89
C PHE A 477 18.49 0.90 -10.32
N LEU A 478 18.69 1.92 -9.46
CA LEU A 478 17.59 2.66 -8.84
C LEU A 478 16.72 3.38 -9.87
N THR A 479 17.28 4.01 -10.88
CA THR A 479 16.50 4.69 -11.92
C THR A 479 15.64 3.73 -12.74
N SER A 480 16.08 2.48 -12.91
CA SER A 480 15.30 1.46 -13.63
C SER A 480 14.14 0.88 -12.82
N ARG A 481 14.25 0.85 -11.48
CA ARG A 481 13.26 0.22 -10.59
C ARG A 481 12.40 1.21 -9.81
N PHE A 482 12.97 2.37 -9.48
CA PHE A 482 12.34 3.37 -8.63
C PHE A 482 12.70 4.80 -9.08
N PRO A 483 12.31 5.22 -10.29
CA PRO A 483 12.56 6.56 -10.79
C PRO A 483 11.83 7.60 -9.93
N SER A 484 12.57 8.58 -9.41
CA SER A 484 12.01 9.68 -8.62
C SER A 484 12.82 10.96 -8.81
N PRO A 485 12.26 12.15 -8.55
CA PRO A 485 13.02 13.40 -8.64
C PRO A 485 14.30 13.37 -7.81
N THR A 486 14.24 12.79 -6.59
CA THR A 486 15.40 12.68 -5.70
C THR A 486 16.49 11.79 -6.29
N VAL A 487 16.13 10.63 -6.84
CA VAL A 487 17.10 9.72 -7.47
C VAL A 487 17.76 10.38 -8.68
N PHE A 488 16.99 11.10 -9.50
CA PHE A 488 17.52 11.82 -10.66
C PHE A 488 18.37 13.03 -10.27
N MET A 489 18.06 13.73 -9.18
CA MET A 489 18.94 14.77 -8.64
C MET A 489 20.27 14.18 -8.17
N LEU A 490 20.25 13.06 -7.45
CA LEU A 490 21.48 12.35 -7.03
C LEU A 490 22.30 11.92 -8.26
N LYS A 491 21.62 11.40 -9.29
CA LYS A 491 22.27 11.03 -10.56
C LYS A 491 22.95 12.23 -11.23
N GLY A 492 22.24 13.35 -11.33
CA GLY A 492 22.80 14.59 -11.87
C GLY A 492 23.99 15.11 -11.04
N ASP A 493 23.92 15.02 -9.70
CA ASP A 493 25.02 15.43 -8.82
C ASP A 493 26.28 14.59 -9.06
N VAL A 494 26.15 13.29 -9.28
CA VAL A 494 27.28 12.39 -9.60
C VAL A 494 27.87 12.74 -10.94
N HIS A 495 27.06 12.84 -12.01
CA HIS A 495 27.53 13.20 -13.34
C HIS A 495 28.24 14.58 -13.34
N LYS A 496 27.67 15.55 -12.61
CA LYS A 496 28.32 16.87 -12.45
C LYS A 496 29.72 16.76 -11.81
N ARG A 497 29.88 15.95 -10.74
CA ARG A 497 31.18 15.75 -10.08
C ARG A 497 32.19 15.03 -10.97
N LEU A 498 31.73 14.13 -11.82
CA LEU A 498 32.51 13.45 -12.84
C LEU A 498 32.77 14.30 -14.08
N LYS A 499 32.29 15.57 -14.09
CA LYS A 499 32.38 16.51 -15.23
C LYS A 499 31.63 16.06 -16.49
N GLU A 500 30.69 15.15 -16.34
CA GLU A 500 29.75 14.68 -17.37
C GLU A 500 28.54 15.65 -17.39
N PHE A 501 28.75 16.86 -17.90
CA PHE A 501 27.79 17.96 -17.74
C PHE A 501 26.50 17.78 -18.56
N ILE A 502 26.55 17.08 -19.68
CA ILE A 502 25.38 16.79 -20.52
C ILE A 502 24.44 15.84 -19.78
N GLU A 503 24.96 14.75 -19.23
CA GLU A 503 24.20 13.75 -18.47
C GLU A 503 23.68 14.34 -17.17
N ALA A 504 24.42 15.25 -16.53
CA ALA A 504 23.96 16.00 -15.38
C ALA A 504 22.74 16.88 -15.73
N GLU A 505 22.81 17.63 -16.84
CA GLU A 505 21.72 18.47 -17.31
C GLU A 505 20.46 17.64 -17.61
N GLU A 506 20.60 16.52 -18.35
CA GLU A 506 19.48 15.62 -18.65
C GLU A 506 18.84 15.06 -17.38
N SER A 507 19.66 14.66 -16.40
CA SER A 507 19.17 14.13 -15.12
C SER A 507 18.38 15.17 -14.35
N TYR A 508 18.86 16.41 -14.25
CA TYR A 508 18.14 17.49 -13.58
C TYR A 508 16.86 17.91 -14.32
N LYS A 509 16.88 17.95 -15.66
CA LYS A 509 15.69 18.18 -16.49
C LYS A 509 14.64 17.09 -16.28
N MET A 510 15.05 15.82 -16.23
CA MET A 510 14.15 14.72 -15.93
C MET A 510 13.52 14.86 -14.54
N ALA A 511 14.31 15.18 -13.52
CA ALA A 511 13.82 15.43 -12.17
C ALA A 511 12.79 16.57 -12.11
N HIS A 512 13.04 17.66 -12.88
CA HIS A 512 12.10 18.77 -13.01
C HIS A 512 10.77 18.32 -13.63
N TRP A 513 10.81 17.63 -14.77
CA TRP A 513 9.57 17.23 -15.43
C TRP A 513 8.80 16.14 -14.68
N MET A 514 9.47 15.34 -13.83
CA MET A 514 8.79 14.44 -12.90
C MET A 514 7.95 15.19 -11.88
N MET A 515 8.40 16.34 -11.38
CA MET A 515 7.71 17.15 -10.37
C MET A 515 8.01 18.65 -10.60
N PRO A 516 7.28 19.34 -11.50
CA PRO A 516 7.59 20.71 -11.91
C PRO A 516 7.58 21.73 -10.78
N THR A 517 6.79 21.53 -9.74
CA THR A 517 6.71 22.41 -8.56
C THR A 517 7.91 22.33 -7.63
N LEU A 518 8.77 21.32 -7.80
CA LEU A 518 9.99 21.19 -7.00
C LEU A 518 11.07 22.11 -7.59
N GLN A 519 11.46 23.14 -6.84
CA GLN A 519 12.45 24.12 -7.31
C GLN A 519 13.88 23.58 -7.38
N THR A 520 14.22 22.63 -6.49
CA THR A 520 15.60 22.12 -6.36
C THR A 520 16.23 21.62 -7.65
N PRO A 521 15.54 20.86 -8.55
CA PRO A 521 16.15 20.44 -9.83
C PRO A 521 16.50 21.63 -10.73
N ARG A 522 15.62 22.65 -10.82
CA ARG A 522 15.90 23.86 -11.59
C ARG A 522 17.02 24.69 -10.98
N GLY A 523 17.09 24.76 -9.65
CA GLY A 523 18.21 25.41 -8.97
C GLY A 523 19.54 24.72 -9.27
N LYS A 524 19.57 23.37 -9.27
CA LYS A 524 20.77 22.62 -9.68
C LYS A 524 21.15 22.86 -11.14
N LEU A 525 20.18 23.04 -12.04
CA LEU A 525 20.41 23.44 -13.42
C LEU A 525 21.01 24.85 -13.51
N ALA A 526 20.51 25.81 -12.74
CA ALA A 526 21.06 27.17 -12.72
C ALA A 526 22.53 27.19 -12.29
N PHE A 527 22.88 26.40 -11.26
CA PHE A 527 24.29 26.25 -10.82
C PHE A 527 25.14 25.54 -11.87
N LEU A 528 24.61 24.51 -12.55
CA LEU A 528 25.30 23.82 -13.63
C LEU A 528 25.59 24.78 -14.81
N TYR A 529 24.61 25.57 -15.22
CA TYR A 529 24.77 26.55 -16.31
C TYR A 529 25.77 27.65 -15.95
N GLN A 530 25.78 28.11 -14.69
CA GLN A 530 26.79 29.05 -14.21
C GLN A 530 28.20 28.45 -14.30
N GLU A 531 28.39 27.20 -13.91
CA GLU A 531 29.66 26.50 -13.93
C GLU A 531 30.17 26.19 -15.36
N THR A 532 29.24 25.89 -16.27
CA THR A 532 29.55 25.61 -17.68
C THR A 532 29.62 26.87 -18.57
N GLY A 533 29.57 28.07 -17.99
CA GLY A 533 29.71 29.33 -18.74
C GLY A 533 28.41 29.83 -19.38
N ARG A 534 27.30 29.15 -19.27
CA ARG A 534 25.95 29.52 -19.80
C ARG A 534 25.27 30.53 -18.85
N LYS A 535 25.94 31.66 -18.58
CA LYS A 535 25.57 32.66 -17.58
C LYS A 535 24.18 33.28 -17.78
N GLN A 536 23.77 33.52 -19.02
CA GLN A 536 22.46 34.09 -19.31
C GLN A 536 21.31 33.13 -18.92
N GLU A 537 21.41 31.84 -19.27
CA GLU A 537 20.43 30.82 -18.93
C GLU A 537 20.38 30.60 -17.41
N ALA A 538 21.54 30.61 -16.76
CA ALA A 538 21.64 30.51 -15.31
C ALA A 538 20.89 31.65 -14.60
N LEU A 539 21.09 32.91 -15.08
CA LEU A 539 20.47 34.11 -14.50
C LEU A 539 18.95 34.13 -14.73
N LEU A 540 18.49 33.76 -15.93
CA LEU A 540 17.06 33.65 -16.22
C LEU A 540 16.38 32.66 -15.28
N LEU A 541 16.94 31.47 -15.14
CA LEU A 541 16.39 30.41 -14.30
C LEU A 541 16.44 30.79 -12.80
N ALA A 542 17.51 31.44 -12.35
CA ALA A 542 17.61 31.96 -10.97
C ALA A 542 16.54 33.02 -10.67
N ASN A 543 16.31 33.94 -11.63
CA ASN A 543 15.28 34.97 -11.47
C ASN A 543 13.87 34.36 -11.43
N GLU A 544 13.56 33.40 -12.32
CA GLU A 544 12.28 32.67 -12.28
C GLU A 544 12.05 32.04 -10.90
N LEU A 545 13.05 31.30 -10.38
CA LEU A 545 12.94 30.59 -9.10
C LEU A 545 12.73 31.52 -7.90
N LEU A 546 13.32 32.71 -7.93
CA LEU A 546 13.19 33.71 -6.85
C LEU A 546 11.87 34.48 -6.90
N THR A 547 11.23 34.56 -8.09
CA THR A 547 10.00 35.35 -8.28
C THR A 547 8.73 34.50 -8.31
N GLU A 548 8.84 33.21 -8.65
CA GLU A 548 7.66 32.35 -8.71
C GLU A 548 7.06 32.04 -7.34
N LYS A 549 5.74 31.79 -7.33
CA LYS A 549 5.03 31.34 -6.13
C LYS A 549 5.39 29.90 -5.78
N VAL A 550 6.01 29.71 -4.64
CA VAL A 550 6.40 28.39 -4.13
C VAL A 550 5.18 27.65 -3.58
N LYS A 551 4.96 26.40 -3.99
CA LYS A 551 3.87 25.55 -3.49
C LYS A 551 4.04 25.17 -2.01
N VAL A 552 5.26 24.76 -1.64
CA VAL A 552 5.62 24.39 -0.27
C VAL A 552 7.00 25.01 0.02
N TYR A 553 7.01 26.00 0.89
CA TYR A 553 8.25 26.66 1.31
C TYR A 553 8.84 25.88 2.51
N GLY A 554 9.82 25.04 2.24
CA GLY A 554 10.53 24.26 3.26
C GLY A 554 12.02 24.65 3.35
N PHE A 555 12.74 23.98 4.25
CA PHE A 555 14.17 24.22 4.47
C PHE A 555 15.00 24.14 3.18
N ALA A 556 14.77 23.10 2.34
CA ALA A 556 15.50 22.94 1.08
C ALA A 556 15.26 24.11 0.10
N THR A 557 14.05 24.65 0.05
CA THR A 557 13.72 25.83 -0.78
C THR A 557 14.37 27.10 -0.21
N HIS A 558 14.37 27.25 1.09
CA HIS A 558 15.02 28.38 1.75
C HIS A 558 16.53 28.40 1.49
N ASP A 559 17.22 27.27 1.71
CA ASP A 559 18.65 27.12 1.43
C ASP A 559 18.98 27.36 -0.05
N LEU A 560 18.14 26.85 -0.97
CA LEU A 560 18.26 27.13 -2.39
C LEU A 560 18.18 28.63 -2.69
N HIS A 561 17.17 29.34 -2.15
CA HIS A 561 17.00 30.78 -2.37
C HIS A 561 18.15 31.59 -1.81
N LEU A 562 18.72 31.20 -0.66
CA LEU A 562 19.91 31.85 -0.13
C LEU A 562 21.11 31.73 -1.08
N LYS A 563 21.38 30.50 -1.56
CA LYS A 563 22.48 30.23 -2.49
C LYS A 563 22.28 30.94 -3.84
N LEU A 564 21.07 30.99 -4.37
CA LEU A 564 20.76 31.72 -5.60
C LEU A 564 21.01 33.23 -5.43
N LYS A 565 20.59 33.82 -4.31
CA LYS A 565 20.84 35.22 -4.00
C LYS A 565 22.34 35.49 -3.87
N GLU A 566 23.07 34.67 -3.15
CA GLU A 566 24.52 34.79 -2.96
C GLU A 566 25.29 34.80 -4.30
N ILE A 567 25.01 33.82 -5.16
CA ILE A 567 25.74 33.65 -6.41
C ILE A 567 25.36 34.66 -7.49
N PHE A 568 24.08 35.04 -7.55
CA PHE A 568 23.55 35.90 -8.62
C PHE A 568 23.23 37.33 -8.21
N SER A 569 23.49 37.76 -6.94
CA SER A 569 23.12 39.10 -6.41
C SER A 569 23.57 40.23 -7.29
N GLU A 570 24.83 40.29 -7.68
CA GLU A 570 25.38 41.37 -8.52
C GLU A 570 24.74 41.45 -9.90
N GLN A 571 24.43 40.28 -10.49
CA GLN A 571 23.86 40.17 -11.84
C GLN A 571 22.36 40.48 -11.84
N LEU A 572 21.64 40.09 -10.80
CA LEU A 572 20.23 40.40 -10.60
C LEU A 572 20.01 41.92 -10.38
N THR A 573 20.88 42.58 -9.60
CA THR A 573 20.82 44.03 -9.39
C THR A 573 21.08 44.81 -10.68
N LYS A 574 22.06 44.39 -11.49
CA LYS A 574 22.35 45.02 -12.80
C LYS A 574 21.21 44.80 -13.81
N SER A 575 20.50 43.68 -13.76
CA SER A 575 19.36 43.40 -14.66
C SER A 575 18.11 44.21 -14.30
N LEU A 576 17.89 44.47 -13.03
CA LEU A 576 16.79 45.34 -12.55
C LEU A 576 16.99 46.81 -12.91
N ILE A 577 18.24 47.31 -12.92
CA ILE A 577 18.60 48.69 -13.31
C ILE A 577 18.43 48.88 -14.81
N LYS A 578 18.66 47.85 -15.66
CA LYS A 578 18.45 47.94 -17.13
C LYS A 578 16.96 47.86 -17.56
N LYS A 579 16.04 47.46 -16.67
CA LYS A 579 14.60 47.39 -16.94
C LYS A 579 13.83 48.62 -16.44
N LYS A 580 14.47 49.55 -15.73
CA LYS A 580 14.02 50.92 -15.45
C LYS A 580 14.59 51.88 -16.49
#